data_6bdf4b9fd9bcd4772bffdf211e938ea7
#
_entry.id   6bdf4b9fd9bcd4772bffdf211e938ea7
#
_cell.length_a   1.000
_cell.length_b   1.000
_cell.length_c   1.000
_cell.angle_alpha   90.00
_cell.angle_beta   90.00
_cell.angle_gamma   90.00
#
_symmetry.space_group_name_H-M   'P 1'
#
loop_
_entity.id
_entity.type
_entity.pdbx_description
1 polymer ?
#
loop_
_entity_poly.entity_id
_entity_poly.type
_entity_poly.pdbx_seq_one_letter_code
_entity_poly.pdbx_strand_id
1 'polypeptide(L)'
;MITFNVPPCADKAMEYIEECVRNQKICGDGAYTKKCNRWIEERTGTTKCLLTTSCTHATELAALLADIRPGDEVIMPAYTFVSTADAFVLRGAVPVFVDIRPDTMNIDEKLIEAAITDKTRAIVPVHYAGVACEMDTIMDIAARHGLLVIEDAAQGILATYKGKALGAIGDFGCYSFHETKNYSMGEGGALLIRDGKYVEDAEIIREKGTNRSKFYRGQIDKYTWVNYGSSYLPSDMNAAYLYAQLEQADEINQARLACWNRYYERLTPLKEAGKLELPVVPEGCVHNAHMFYVKVKDITERTAFISFLAENGVHSVFHYIPLHTAPAGQKFGRFHGEDRYTTAESERLARLPMYYGLSLEQVDYICDVIYKFFAEK
;
A
#
# COMPACT_ATOMS: atom_id res chain seq x y z
N MET A 1 -16.60 -2.59 -22.84
CA MET A 1 -15.19 -2.61 -22.37
C MET A 1 -15.22 -2.73 -20.86
N ILE A 2 -14.51 -3.71 -20.29
CA ILE A 2 -14.33 -3.86 -18.86
C ILE A 2 -13.11 -3.06 -18.46
N THR A 3 -13.30 -2.02 -17.64
CA THR A 3 -12.23 -1.13 -17.19
C THR A 3 -11.32 -1.82 -16.19
N PHE A 4 -10.06 -1.36 -16.06
CA PHE A 4 -9.11 -1.92 -15.11
C PHE A 4 -9.51 -1.65 -13.65
N ASN A 5 -10.00 -0.45 -13.36
CA ASN A 5 -10.40 -0.01 -12.02
C ASN A 5 -11.59 0.93 -12.09
N VAL A 6 -12.44 0.87 -11.07
CA VAL A 6 -13.50 1.84 -10.78
C VAL A 6 -13.37 2.21 -9.30
N PRO A 7 -13.22 3.49 -8.95
CA PRO A 7 -13.18 3.92 -7.56
C PRO A 7 -14.45 3.51 -6.81
N PRO A 8 -14.35 2.97 -5.59
CA PRO A 8 -15.53 2.61 -4.81
C PRO A 8 -16.29 3.88 -4.40
N CYS A 9 -17.61 3.84 -4.50
CA CYS A 9 -18.48 4.88 -4.01
C CYS A 9 -19.57 4.24 -3.16
N ALA A 10 -19.70 4.69 -1.91
CA ALA A 10 -20.71 4.23 -0.98
C ALA A 10 -21.94 5.17 -1.01
N ASP A 11 -23.11 4.63 -0.75
CA ASP A 11 -24.40 5.35 -0.88
C ASP A 11 -24.43 6.66 -0.07
N LYS A 12 -23.85 6.66 1.14
CA LYS A 12 -23.86 7.83 2.04
C LYS A 12 -22.74 8.85 1.76
N ALA A 13 -21.88 8.62 0.76
CA ALA A 13 -20.72 9.49 0.54
C ALA A 13 -21.10 10.95 0.31
N MET A 14 -22.10 11.20 -0.54
CA MET A 14 -22.56 12.57 -0.82
C MET A 14 -23.25 13.22 0.36
N GLU A 15 -24.06 12.47 1.11
CA GLU A 15 -24.72 12.95 2.33
C GLU A 15 -23.70 13.45 3.37
N TYR A 16 -22.62 12.68 3.59
CA TYR A 16 -21.59 13.04 4.55
C TYR A 16 -20.74 14.24 4.11
N ILE A 17 -20.50 14.39 2.81
CA ILE A 17 -19.86 15.60 2.27
C ILE A 17 -20.76 16.83 2.47
N GLU A 18 -22.05 16.72 2.17
CA GLU A 18 -23.01 17.79 2.40
C GLU A 18 -23.11 18.18 3.89
N GLU A 19 -23.01 17.20 4.79
CA GLU A 19 -22.96 17.47 6.23
C GLU A 19 -21.74 18.31 6.61
N CYS A 20 -20.54 18.04 6.05
CA CYS A 20 -19.35 18.86 6.28
C CYS A 20 -19.58 20.32 5.88
N VAL A 21 -20.19 20.53 4.72
CA VAL A 21 -20.49 21.88 4.19
C VAL A 21 -21.54 22.59 5.06
N ARG A 22 -22.62 21.91 5.42
CA ARG A 22 -23.70 22.44 6.26
C ARG A 22 -23.21 22.84 7.65
N ASN A 23 -22.31 22.03 8.22
CA ASN A 23 -21.70 22.30 9.53
C ASN A 23 -20.54 23.30 9.46
N GLN A 24 -20.25 23.88 8.29
CA GLN A 24 -19.17 24.85 8.06
C GLN A 24 -17.80 24.35 8.56
N LYS A 25 -17.56 23.03 8.49
CA LYS A 25 -16.31 22.38 8.89
C LYS A 25 -15.80 21.48 7.76
N ILE A 26 -15.09 22.11 6.81
CA ILE A 26 -14.54 21.44 5.62
C ILE A 26 -13.03 21.17 5.71
N CYS A 27 -12.30 21.88 6.60
CA CYS A 27 -10.88 21.62 6.83
C CYS A 27 -10.70 20.36 7.69
N GLY A 28 -9.51 19.79 7.68
CA GLY A 28 -9.21 18.55 8.39
C GLY A 28 -9.36 18.61 9.90
N ASP A 29 -9.18 17.45 10.54
CA ASP A 29 -9.45 17.18 11.96
C ASP A 29 -10.89 17.50 12.37
N GLY A 30 -11.83 17.40 11.43
CA GLY A 30 -13.25 17.46 11.66
C GLY A 30 -13.82 16.16 12.23
N ALA A 31 -15.14 16.04 12.15
CA ALA A 31 -15.85 14.86 12.67
C ALA A 31 -15.50 13.58 11.90
N TYR A 32 -15.42 13.66 10.57
CA TYR A 32 -15.15 12.50 9.73
C TYR A 32 -13.70 12.06 9.77
N THR A 33 -12.73 12.99 9.84
CA THR A 33 -11.33 12.65 10.10
C THR A 33 -11.19 11.83 11.39
N LYS A 34 -11.85 12.26 12.47
CA LYS A 34 -11.83 11.54 13.75
C LYS A 34 -12.52 10.17 13.67
N LYS A 35 -13.63 10.05 12.94
CA LYS A 35 -14.32 8.78 12.72
C LYS A 35 -13.43 7.80 11.95
N CYS A 36 -12.79 8.25 10.87
CA CYS A 36 -11.85 7.40 10.10
C CYS A 36 -10.66 6.95 10.96
N ASN A 37 -9.99 7.87 11.67
CA ASN A 37 -8.88 7.52 12.55
C ASN A 37 -9.29 6.46 13.58
N ARG A 38 -10.42 6.66 14.26
CA ARG A 38 -10.93 5.71 15.26
C ARG A 38 -11.25 4.35 14.64
N TRP A 39 -11.92 4.33 13.49
CA TRP A 39 -12.26 3.09 12.80
C TRP A 39 -10.99 2.28 12.48
N ILE A 40 -9.94 2.96 12.00
CA ILE A 40 -8.66 2.30 11.69
C ILE A 40 -7.98 1.84 12.99
N GLU A 41 -7.94 2.66 14.05
CA GLU A 41 -7.39 2.32 15.35
C GLU A 41 -8.06 1.05 15.92
N GLU A 42 -9.40 0.99 15.90
CA GLU A 42 -10.18 -0.15 16.39
C GLU A 42 -9.98 -1.42 15.58
N ARG A 43 -9.85 -1.31 14.24
CA ARG A 43 -9.66 -2.46 13.35
C ARG A 43 -8.26 -3.02 13.34
N THR A 44 -7.26 -2.20 13.61
CA THR A 44 -5.84 -2.58 13.51
C THR A 44 -5.18 -2.80 14.85
N GLY A 45 -5.73 -2.23 15.93
CA GLY A 45 -5.11 -2.21 17.26
C GLY A 45 -3.90 -1.28 17.35
N THR A 46 -3.66 -0.42 16.35
CA THR A 46 -2.59 0.57 16.42
C THR A 46 -2.88 1.60 17.52
N THR A 47 -1.83 2.12 18.16
CA THR A 47 -1.99 3.13 19.24
C THR A 47 -2.58 4.44 18.72
N LYS A 48 -2.18 4.84 17.50
CA LYS A 48 -2.67 6.08 16.87
C LYS A 48 -2.73 5.93 15.37
N CYS A 49 -3.80 6.45 14.78
CA CYS A 49 -3.94 6.65 13.35
C CYS A 49 -4.09 8.14 13.05
N LEU A 50 -3.41 8.61 12.03
CA LEU A 50 -3.48 9.99 11.54
C LEU A 50 -3.71 9.97 10.03
N LEU A 51 -4.90 10.38 9.56
CA LEU A 51 -5.13 10.59 8.14
C LEU A 51 -4.15 11.61 7.56
N THR A 52 -3.66 11.34 6.36
CA THR A 52 -2.77 12.19 5.58
C THR A 52 -3.33 12.43 4.19
N THR A 53 -2.80 13.42 3.48
CA THR A 53 -3.22 13.79 2.13
C THR A 53 -2.83 12.78 1.06
N SER A 54 -1.91 11.86 1.37
CA SER A 54 -1.54 10.69 0.55
C SER A 54 -0.78 9.67 1.38
N CYS A 55 -0.63 8.45 0.89
CA CYS A 55 0.28 7.45 1.46
C CYS A 55 1.74 7.93 1.37
N THR A 56 2.11 8.63 0.31
CA THR A 56 3.43 9.26 0.16
C THR A 56 3.72 10.17 1.35
N HIS A 57 2.78 11.05 1.71
CA HIS A 57 2.91 11.91 2.87
C HIS A 57 2.91 11.14 4.21
N ALA A 58 2.21 10.01 4.30
CA ALA A 58 2.30 9.13 5.47
C ALA A 58 3.72 8.55 5.62
N THR A 59 4.33 8.10 4.51
CA THR A 59 5.69 7.55 4.50
C THR A 59 6.74 8.64 4.76
N GLU A 60 6.56 9.85 4.21
CA GLU A 60 7.40 11.01 4.53
C GLU A 60 7.33 11.36 6.02
N LEU A 61 6.13 11.37 6.60
CA LEU A 61 5.93 11.61 8.03
C LEU A 61 6.61 10.53 8.88
N ALA A 62 6.53 9.25 8.48
CA ALA A 62 7.25 8.15 9.13
C ALA A 62 8.77 8.35 9.05
N ALA A 63 9.30 8.75 7.89
CA ALA A 63 10.73 9.04 7.72
C ALA A 63 11.22 10.21 8.61
N LEU A 64 10.37 11.22 8.81
CA LEU A 64 10.65 12.34 9.73
C LEU A 64 10.66 11.88 11.19
N LEU A 65 9.67 11.05 11.59
CA LEU A 65 9.58 10.50 12.95
C LEU A 65 10.70 9.50 13.27
N ALA A 66 11.15 8.78 12.26
CA ALA A 66 12.30 7.88 12.35
C ALA A 66 13.66 8.61 12.39
N ASP A 67 13.66 9.95 12.35
CA ASP A 67 14.85 10.81 12.32
C ASP A 67 15.84 10.42 11.21
N ILE A 68 15.31 10.04 10.04
CA ILE A 68 16.14 9.70 8.88
C ILE A 68 16.92 10.93 8.41
N ARG A 69 18.23 10.77 8.21
CA ARG A 69 19.18 11.84 7.89
C ARG A 69 19.93 11.59 6.60
N PRO A 70 20.55 12.62 6.02
CA PRO A 70 21.37 12.44 4.82
C PRO A 70 22.49 11.41 5.04
N GLY A 71 22.58 10.43 4.11
CA GLY A 71 23.56 9.35 4.15
C GLY A 71 23.12 8.11 4.93
N ASP A 72 21.98 8.15 5.64
CA ASP A 72 21.40 6.95 6.22
C ASP A 72 20.94 5.99 5.12
N GLU A 73 20.96 4.70 5.40
CA GLU A 73 20.50 3.65 4.48
C GLU A 73 19.16 3.09 4.94
N VAL A 74 18.26 2.83 3.96
CA VAL A 74 16.93 2.26 4.19
C VAL A 74 16.73 1.07 3.26
N ILE A 75 16.57 -0.13 3.84
CA ILE A 75 16.41 -1.38 3.08
C ILE A 75 14.94 -1.53 2.65
N MET A 76 14.73 -1.82 1.36
CA MET A 76 13.40 -2.01 0.78
C MET A 76 13.45 -2.95 -0.44
N PRO A 77 12.31 -3.54 -0.86
CA PRO A 77 12.29 -4.34 -2.08
C PRO A 77 12.54 -3.46 -3.31
N ALA A 78 13.21 -4.01 -4.31
CA ALA A 78 13.39 -3.33 -5.59
C ALA A 78 12.10 -3.24 -6.41
N TYR A 79 11.11 -4.08 -6.13
CA TYR A 79 9.79 -4.09 -6.76
C TYR A 79 8.74 -3.41 -5.89
N THR A 80 8.60 -2.12 -6.07
CA THR A 80 7.61 -1.30 -5.37
C THR A 80 7.28 -0.03 -6.16
N PHE A 81 6.30 0.74 -5.68
CA PHE A 81 6.00 2.06 -6.22
C PHE A 81 7.06 3.09 -5.78
N VAL A 82 7.28 4.10 -6.60
CA VAL A 82 8.32 5.12 -6.37
C VAL A 82 8.23 5.83 -5.02
N SER A 83 7.01 6.08 -4.53
CA SER A 83 6.79 6.78 -3.26
C SER A 83 7.42 6.07 -2.05
N THR A 84 7.55 4.73 -2.09
CA THR A 84 8.24 3.96 -1.05
C THR A 84 9.67 4.42 -0.88
N ALA A 85 10.38 4.74 -1.98
CA ALA A 85 11.76 5.22 -1.95
C ALA A 85 11.84 6.74 -1.78
N ASP A 86 10.97 7.51 -2.46
CA ASP A 86 11.01 8.98 -2.51
C ASP A 86 10.95 9.61 -1.12
N ALA A 87 10.14 9.07 -0.22
CA ALA A 87 10.02 9.58 1.15
C ALA A 87 11.36 9.64 1.90
N PHE A 88 12.25 8.69 1.64
CA PHE A 88 13.57 8.61 2.25
C PHE A 88 14.62 9.41 1.44
N VAL A 89 14.52 9.38 0.11
CA VAL A 89 15.38 10.19 -0.78
C VAL A 89 15.22 11.68 -0.48
N LEU A 90 14.01 12.16 -0.21
CA LEU A 90 13.75 13.54 0.22
C LEU A 90 14.48 13.91 1.53
N ARG A 91 14.78 12.94 2.36
CA ARG A 91 15.61 13.12 3.59
C ARG A 91 17.11 12.99 3.33
N GLY A 92 17.51 12.71 2.07
CA GLY A 92 18.91 12.49 1.69
C GLY A 92 19.42 11.09 2.04
N ALA A 93 18.53 10.17 2.38
CA ALA A 93 18.90 8.77 2.62
C ALA A 93 19.11 8.02 1.31
N VAL A 94 19.77 6.88 1.40
CA VAL A 94 20.08 5.98 0.30
C VAL A 94 19.18 4.76 0.38
N PRO A 95 18.21 4.57 -0.53
CA PRO A 95 17.48 3.32 -0.66
C PRO A 95 18.44 2.17 -0.99
N VAL A 96 18.39 1.12 -0.19
CA VAL A 96 19.12 -0.14 -0.42
C VAL A 96 18.13 -1.17 -0.90
N PHE A 97 18.11 -1.36 -2.21
CA PHE A 97 17.20 -2.31 -2.82
C PHE A 97 17.73 -3.74 -2.66
N VAL A 98 16.84 -4.65 -2.29
CA VAL A 98 17.09 -6.09 -2.27
C VAL A 98 16.11 -6.81 -3.18
N ASP A 99 16.46 -8.02 -3.58
CA ASP A 99 15.62 -8.84 -4.45
C ASP A 99 14.34 -9.28 -3.75
N ILE A 100 13.40 -9.78 -4.52
CA ILE A 100 12.08 -10.21 -4.07
C ILE A 100 11.95 -11.73 -4.07
N ARG A 101 10.94 -12.22 -3.38
CA ARG A 101 10.44 -13.59 -3.51
C ARG A 101 9.64 -13.71 -4.81
N PRO A 102 9.91 -14.72 -5.64
CA PRO A 102 9.17 -14.88 -6.90
C PRO A 102 7.71 -15.29 -6.69
N ASP A 103 7.37 -15.93 -5.56
CA ASP A 103 6.02 -16.41 -5.28
C ASP A 103 5.05 -15.30 -4.90
N THR A 104 5.46 -14.35 -4.04
CA THR A 104 4.62 -13.28 -3.50
C THR A 104 4.91 -11.90 -4.05
N MET A 105 6.03 -11.69 -4.74
CA MET A 105 6.55 -10.39 -5.17
C MET A 105 6.98 -9.48 -4.01
N ASN A 106 6.94 -9.96 -2.78
CA ASN A 106 7.39 -9.25 -1.58
C ASN A 106 8.91 -9.30 -1.45
N ILE A 107 9.47 -8.43 -0.61
CA ILE A 107 10.90 -8.48 -0.25
C ILE A 107 11.31 -9.90 0.17
N ASP A 108 12.46 -10.38 -0.30
CA ASP A 108 13.03 -11.63 0.23
C ASP A 108 13.69 -11.34 1.58
N GLU A 109 13.03 -11.77 2.65
CA GLU A 109 13.44 -11.54 4.04
C GLU A 109 14.84 -12.12 4.34
N LYS A 110 15.27 -13.13 3.59
CA LYS A 110 16.58 -13.80 3.76
C LYS A 110 17.74 -12.94 3.28
N LEU A 111 17.47 -11.94 2.44
CA LEU A 111 18.49 -11.05 1.89
C LEU A 111 18.67 -9.78 2.72
N ILE A 112 17.77 -9.48 3.65
CA ILE A 112 17.75 -8.24 4.42
C ILE A 112 19.00 -8.12 5.29
N GLU A 113 19.31 -9.15 6.07
CA GLU A 113 20.40 -9.08 7.06
C GLU A 113 21.76 -8.85 6.40
N ALA A 114 22.03 -9.45 5.23
CA ALA A 114 23.25 -9.23 4.46
C ALA A 114 23.39 -7.80 3.89
N ALA A 115 22.28 -7.09 3.75
CA ALA A 115 22.26 -5.72 3.24
C ALA A 115 22.51 -4.66 4.32
N ILE A 116 22.49 -5.04 5.62
CA ILE A 116 22.66 -4.14 6.76
C ILE A 116 24.11 -3.64 6.84
N THR A 117 24.25 -2.33 7.07
CA THR A 117 25.53 -1.66 7.36
C THR A 117 25.38 -0.80 8.64
N ASP A 118 26.45 -0.16 9.05
CA ASP A 118 26.44 0.83 10.16
C ASP A 118 25.57 2.07 9.87
N LYS A 119 25.24 2.31 8.61
CA LYS A 119 24.36 3.40 8.16
C LYS A 119 22.89 3.01 8.09
N THR A 120 22.56 1.73 8.16
CA THR A 120 21.17 1.29 8.07
C THR A 120 20.35 1.78 9.27
N ARG A 121 19.17 2.35 9.04
CA ARG A 121 18.27 2.88 10.06
C ARG A 121 16.90 2.25 10.05
N ALA A 122 16.43 1.81 8.89
CA ALA A 122 15.10 1.24 8.77
C ALA A 122 15.03 0.14 7.71
N ILE A 123 14.03 -0.72 7.88
CA ILE A 123 13.56 -1.70 6.88
C ILE A 123 12.15 -1.28 6.50
N VAL A 124 11.87 -1.25 5.18
CA VAL A 124 10.56 -0.90 4.62
C VAL A 124 10.00 -2.08 3.83
N PRO A 125 9.33 -3.03 4.49
CA PRO A 125 8.59 -4.07 3.78
C PRO A 125 7.38 -3.47 3.05
N VAL A 126 7.10 -3.98 1.85
CA VAL A 126 5.92 -3.60 1.06
C VAL A 126 5.01 -4.80 0.94
N HIS A 127 3.78 -4.69 1.41
CA HIS A 127 2.80 -5.78 1.38
C HIS A 127 2.09 -5.84 0.02
N TYR A 128 2.80 -6.39 -0.97
CA TYR A 128 2.32 -6.43 -2.35
C TYR A 128 1.02 -7.22 -2.50
N ALA A 129 0.08 -6.68 -3.27
CA ALA A 129 -1.25 -7.25 -3.52
C ALA A 129 -2.11 -7.50 -2.26
N GLY A 130 -1.75 -6.88 -1.12
CA GLY A 130 -2.40 -7.13 0.16
C GLY A 130 -1.97 -8.45 0.81
N VAL A 131 -0.86 -9.03 0.37
CA VAL A 131 -0.23 -10.23 0.96
C VAL A 131 0.95 -9.81 1.84
N ALA A 132 1.01 -10.32 3.05
CA ALA A 132 2.05 -9.96 4.01
C ALA A 132 3.44 -10.40 3.56
N CYS A 133 4.45 -9.56 3.88
CA CYS A 133 5.84 -10.01 3.99
C CYS A 133 6.00 -10.96 5.18
N GLU A 134 7.13 -11.68 5.27
CA GLU A 134 7.47 -12.53 6.41
C GLU A 134 7.85 -11.67 7.63
N MET A 135 6.82 -11.08 8.25
CA MET A 135 7.00 -10.05 9.27
C MET A 135 7.68 -10.55 10.53
N ASP A 136 7.52 -11.82 10.92
CA ASP A 136 8.24 -12.35 12.10
C ASP A 136 9.75 -12.30 11.88
N THR A 137 10.23 -12.72 10.71
CA THR A 137 11.66 -12.66 10.34
C THR A 137 12.15 -11.23 10.25
N ILE A 138 11.38 -10.34 9.62
CA ILE A 138 11.75 -8.92 9.46
C ILE A 138 11.85 -8.23 10.81
N MET A 139 10.87 -8.46 11.70
CA MET A 139 10.86 -7.87 13.05
C MET A 139 12.00 -8.41 13.93
N ASP A 140 12.35 -9.71 13.80
CA ASP A 140 13.50 -10.29 14.50
C ASP A 140 14.83 -9.66 14.05
N ILE A 141 15.03 -9.54 12.72
CA ILE A 141 16.22 -8.86 12.18
C ILE A 141 16.29 -7.42 12.68
N ALA A 142 15.18 -6.67 12.58
CA ALA A 142 15.14 -5.29 13.04
C ALA A 142 15.47 -5.16 14.53
N ALA A 143 14.95 -6.02 15.38
CA ALA A 143 15.21 -6.02 16.81
C ALA A 143 16.69 -6.31 17.13
N ARG A 144 17.29 -7.29 16.47
CA ARG A 144 18.71 -7.64 16.67
C ARG A 144 19.68 -6.52 16.27
N HIS A 145 19.29 -5.73 15.28
CA HIS A 145 20.13 -4.66 14.75
C HIS A 145 19.70 -3.25 15.18
N GLY A 146 18.67 -3.11 16.02
CA GLY A 146 18.16 -1.83 16.50
C GLY A 146 17.58 -0.94 15.39
N LEU A 147 16.98 -1.54 14.37
CA LEU A 147 16.40 -0.87 13.23
C LEU A 147 14.89 -0.64 13.41
N LEU A 148 14.37 0.41 12.80
CA LEU A 148 12.92 0.65 12.73
C LEU A 148 12.32 -0.12 11.54
N VAL A 149 11.04 -0.53 11.68
CA VAL A 149 10.27 -1.14 10.61
C VAL A 149 9.12 -0.20 10.24
N ILE A 150 9.11 0.23 8.97
CA ILE A 150 8.07 1.11 8.41
C ILE A 150 7.35 0.31 7.32
N GLU A 151 6.14 -0.16 7.61
CA GLU A 151 5.36 -0.96 6.66
C GLU A 151 4.76 -0.06 5.56
N ASP A 152 5.15 -0.27 4.31
CA ASP A 152 4.34 0.21 3.19
C ASP A 152 3.15 -0.75 3.02
N ALA A 153 2.08 -0.41 3.68
CA ALA A 153 0.82 -1.14 3.64
C ALA A 153 -0.23 -0.44 2.75
N ALA A 154 0.25 0.28 1.71
CA ALA A 154 -0.62 0.98 0.74
C ALA A 154 -1.67 0.06 0.08
N GLN A 155 -1.46 -1.24 0.15
CA GLN A 155 -2.36 -2.28 -0.38
C GLN A 155 -2.90 -3.19 0.74
N GLY A 156 -2.62 -2.89 2.01
CA GLY A 156 -2.73 -3.83 3.13
C GLY A 156 -3.97 -3.67 4.04
N ILE A 157 -4.80 -2.66 3.85
CA ILE A 157 -5.98 -2.44 4.72
C ILE A 157 -6.90 -3.67 4.74
N LEU A 158 -7.32 -4.12 5.94
CA LEU A 158 -8.08 -5.36 6.19
C LEU A 158 -7.34 -6.69 5.84
N ALA A 159 -6.08 -6.64 5.45
CA ALA A 159 -5.25 -7.82 5.35
C ALA A 159 -4.50 -8.06 6.66
N THR A 160 -4.15 -9.34 6.93
CA THR A 160 -3.49 -9.71 8.18
C THR A 160 -2.34 -10.70 7.97
N TYR A 161 -1.39 -10.67 8.90
CA TYR A 161 -0.34 -11.67 9.07
C TYR A 161 -0.47 -12.29 10.46
N LYS A 162 -0.77 -13.59 10.52
CA LYS A 162 -0.98 -14.33 11.77
C LYS A 162 -1.96 -13.61 12.73
N GLY A 163 -3.05 -13.06 12.16
CA GLY A 163 -4.08 -12.35 12.89
C GLY A 163 -3.77 -10.89 13.26
N LYS A 164 -2.57 -10.38 12.92
CA LYS A 164 -2.20 -8.98 13.12
C LYS A 164 -2.46 -8.19 11.83
N ALA A 165 -3.08 -7.01 11.92
CA ALA A 165 -3.34 -6.16 10.78
C ALA A 165 -2.05 -5.67 10.14
N LEU A 166 -1.95 -5.72 8.79
CA LEU A 166 -0.84 -5.13 8.06
C LEU A 166 -0.84 -3.61 8.25
N GLY A 167 0.35 -3.04 8.45
CA GLY A 167 0.52 -1.64 8.82
C GLY A 167 0.49 -1.38 10.34
N ALA A 168 0.24 -2.41 11.18
CA ALA A 168 0.25 -2.29 12.64
C ALA A 168 1.24 -3.24 13.33
N ILE A 169 2.13 -3.89 12.57
CA ILE A 169 3.13 -4.83 13.07
C ILE A 169 4.47 -4.12 13.31
N GLY A 170 4.91 -3.30 12.38
CA GLY A 170 6.13 -2.47 12.48
C GLY A 170 5.99 -1.30 13.45
N ASP A 171 6.96 -0.41 13.46
CA ASP A 171 6.92 0.80 14.28
C ASP A 171 5.94 1.82 13.71
N PHE A 172 5.90 1.91 12.38
CA PHE A 172 4.97 2.71 11.60
C PHE A 172 4.36 1.89 10.47
N GLY A 173 3.13 2.23 10.07
CA GLY A 173 2.48 1.70 8.88
C GLY A 173 1.82 2.78 8.05
N CYS A 174 1.84 2.64 6.74
CA CYS A 174 1.34 3.63 5.81
C CYS A 174 0.24 3.04 4.93
N TYR A 175 -1.00 3.53 5.07
CA TYR A 175 -2.13 3.16 4.21
C TYR A 175 -2.32 4.16 3.09
N SER A 176 -2.84 3.67 1.96
CA SER A 176 -3.24 4.50 0.82
C SER A 176 -4.75 4.47 0.62
N PHE A 177 -5.31 5.65 0.39
CA PHE A 177 -6.69 5.87 -0.03
C PHE A 177 -6.77 6.61 -1.36
N HIS A 178 -5.78 6.36 -2.24
CA HIS A 178 -5.83 6.78 -3.64
C HIS A 178 -6.99 6.11 -4.37
N GLU A 179 -7.49 6.70 -5.47
CA GLU A 179 -8.66 6.18 -6.21
C GLU A 179 -8.53 4.71 -6.67
N THR A 180 -7.31 4.21 -6.84
CA THR A 180 -7.05 2.82 -7.27
C THR A 180 -7.10 1.80 -6.14
N LYS A 181 -7.31 2.22 -4.89
CA LYS A 181 -7.27 1.34 -3.72
C LYS A 181 -8.65 0.76 -3.40
N ASN A 182 -8.68 -0.21 -2.47
CA ASN A 182 -9.92 -0.87 -2.06
C ASN A 182 -10.91 0.11 -1.44
N TYR A 183 -10.41 1.14 -0.79
CA TYR A 183 -11.15 2.26 -0.20
C TYR A 183 -10.44 3.54 -0.61
N SER A 184 -11.20 4.56 -0.99
CA SER A 184 -10.65 5.77 -1.59
C SER A 184 -11.22 7.04 -0.97
N MET A 185 -10.41 8.08 -0.97
CA MET A 185 -10.84 9.46 -0.74
C MET A 185 -10.35 10.38 -1.87
N GLY A 186 -10.20 9.80 -3.09
CA GLY A 186 -9.58 10.42 -4.25
C GLY A 186 -8.05 10.39 -4.10
N GLU A 187 -7.52 11.32 -3.37
CA GLU A 187 -6.15 11.34 -2.86
C GLU A 187 -6.18 11.28 -1.33
N GLY A 188 -5.43 10.33 -0.74
CA GLY A 188 -5.34 10.20 0.70
C GLY A 188 -4.48 9.06 1.18
N GLY A 189 -4.23 9.07 2.48
CA GLY A 189 -3.49 8.04 3.18
C GLY A 189 -3.71 8.12 4.69
N ALA A 190 -3.02 7.26 5.42
CA ALA A 190 -2.96 7.30 6.87
C ALA A 190 -1.63 6.79 7.37
N LEU A 191 -1.10 7.43 8.41
CA LEU A 191 0.01 6.92 9.22
C LEU A 191 -0.55 6.21 10.45
N LEU A 192 -0.14 4.97 10.64
CA LEU A 192 -0.40 4.16 11.83
C LEU A 192 0.87 4.18 12.70
N ILE A 193 0.72 4.40 13.99
CA ILE A 193 1.81 4.53 14.96
C ILE A 193 1.60 3.51 16.06
N ARG A 194 2.57 2.59 16.22
CA ARG A 194 2.52 1.57 17.25
C ARG A 194 2.92 2.09 18.63
N ASP A 195 4.02 2.86 18.70
CA ASP A 195 4.55 3.36 19.97
C ASP A 195 4.05 4.78 20.25
N GLY A 196 3.35 4.94 21.35
CA GLY A 196 2.76 6.23 21.77
C GLY A 196 3.74 7.37 21.93
N LYS A 197 5.05 7.09 22.10
CA LYS A 197 6.09 8.13 22.21
C LYS A 197 6.18 9.04 20.96
N TYR A 198 5.77 8.53 19.79
CA TYR A 198 5.84 9.29 18.54
C TYR A 198 4.57 10.11 18.24
N VAL A 199 3.49 9.92 19.01
CA VAL A 199 2.18 10.51 18.69
C VAL A 199 2.21 12.02 18.71
N GLU A 200 2.84 12.61 19.72
CA GLU A 200 2.91 14.08 19.86
C GLU A 200 3.67 14.72 18.68
N ASP A 201 4.85 14.18 18.36
CA ASP A 201 5.66 14.69 17.25
C ASP A 201 4.95 14.50 15.91
N ALA A 202 4.24 13.37 15.73
CA ALA A 202 3.46 13.12 14.52
C ALA A 202 2.35 14.16 14.33
N GLU A 203 1.59 14.49 15.37
CA GLU A 203 0.58 15.54 15.32
C GLU A 203 1.18 16.91 15.00
N ILE A 204 2.33 17.25 15.62
CA ILE A 204 3.05 18.51 15.39
C ILE A 204 3.52 18.61 13.94
N ILE A 205 4.23 17.58 13.44
CA ILE A 205 4.80 17.59 12.09
C ILE A 205 3.67 17.61 11.04
N ARG A 206 2.61 16.85 11.24
CA ARG A 206 1.44 16.82 10.34
C ARG A 206 0.76 18.20 10.21
N GLU A 207 0.78 19.00 11.27
CA GLU A 207 0.14 20.32 11.37
C GLU A 207 1.16 21.45 11.40
N LYS A 208 2.04 21.48 10.43
CA LYS A 208 2.95 22.62 10.13
C LYS A 208 3.96 22.91 11.23
N GLY A 209 4.32 21.92 12.04
CA GLY A 209 5.26 22.08 13.15
C GLY A 209 4.68 22.83 14.35
N THR A 210 3.35 22.92 14.46
CA THR A 210 2.68 23.62 15.56
C THR A 210 2.12 22.67 16.61
N ASN A 211 2.07 23.09 17.86
CA ASN A 211 1.39 22.35 18.95
C ASN A 211 -0.13 22.62 19.02
N ARG A 212 -0.74 22.90 17.88
CA ARG A 212 -2.17 23.26 17.74
C ARG A 212 -3.12 22.17 18.27
N SER A 213 -2.77 20.88 18.11
CA SER A 213 -3.57 19.79 18.65
C SER A 213 -3.72 19.87 20.18
N LYS A 214 -2.67 20.28 20.91
CA LYS A 214 -2.75 20.52 22.35
C LYS A 214 -3.66 21.69 22.71
N PHE A 215 -3.65 22.74 21.90
CA PHE A 215 -4.54 23.90 22.09
C PHE A 215 -6.02 23.47 21.96
N TYR A 216 -6.38 22.73 20.94
CA TYR A 216 -7.76 22.24 20.78
C TYR A 216 -8.20 21.25 21.85
N ARG A 217 -7.26 20.55 22.50
CA ARG A 217 -7.56 19.70 23.66
C ARG A 217 -7.60 20.49 24.98
N GLY A 218 -7.39 21.82 24.95
CA GLY A 218 -7.38 22.65 26.16
C GLY A 218 -6.16 22.44 27.08
N GLN A 219 -5.09 21.88 26.56
CA GLN A 219 -3.86 21.58 27.31
C GLN A 219 -2.90 22.77 27.37
N ILE A 220 -3.05 23.74 26.46
CA ILE A 220 -2.28 24.98 26.39
C ILE A 220 -3.19 26.15 26.01
N ASP A 221 -2.86 27.37 26.44
CA ASP A 221 -3.65 28.58 26.19
C ASP A 221 -3.48 29.15 24.77
N LYS A 222 -2.31 28.93 24.18
CA LYS A 222 -1.96 29.41 22.84
C LYS A 222 -1.08 28.40 22.16
N TYR A 223 -1.29 28.18 20.85
CA TYR A 223 -0.37 27.36 20.06
C TYR A 223 0.67 28.23 19.36
N THR A 224 1.82 27.62 19.08
CA THR A 224 2.94 28.27 18.40
C THR A 224 3.69 27.27 17.53
N TRP A 225 4.62 27.74 16.73
CA TRP A 225 5.56 26.92 15.98
C TRP A 225 6.63 26.36 16.93
N VAL A 226 6.70 25.03 17.05
CA VAL A 226 7.56 24.33 18.02
C VAL A 226 8.57 23.40 17.38
N ASN A 227 8.33 22.98 16.12
CA ASN A 227 9.21 22.05 15.40
C ASN A 227 9.06 22.25 13.89
N TYR A 228 9.90 21.62 13.07
CA TYR A 228 9.63 21.51 11.65
C TYR A 228 8.31 20.76 11.40
N GLY A 229 7.71 20.98 10.25
CA GLY A 229 6.46 20.34 9.90
C GLY A 229 6.03 20.63 8.47
N SER A 230 4.99 19.95 8.06
CA SER A 230 4.38 20.13 6.75
C SER A 230 2.85 20.11 6.83
N SER A 231 2.18 20.33 5.72
CA SER A 231 0.72 20.34 5.64
C SER A 231 0.22 18.97 5.14
N TYR A 232 0.23 17.96 6.01
CA TYR A 232 -0.17 16.60 5.67
C TYR A 232 -1.65 16.29 5.96
N LEU A 233 -2.39 17.23 6.51
CA LEU A 233 -3.77 17.05 6.93
C LEU A 233 -4.74 17.15 5.74
N PRO A 234 -5.55 16.10 5.42
CA PRO A 234 -6.55 16.14 4.36
C PRO A 234 -7.77 16.93 4.80
N SER A 235 -8.62 17.35 3.83
CA SER A 235 -9.91 17.96 4.15
C SER A 235 -10.88 16.98 4.81
N ASP A 236 -11.82 17.49 5.62
CA ASP A 236 -12.85 16.63 6.23
C ASP A 236 -13.87 16.12 5.20
N MET A 237 -14.01 16.79 4.05
CA MET A 237 -14.81 16.30 2.91
C MET A 237 -14.23 15.02 2.31
N ASN A 238 -12.90 14.94 2.15
CA ASN A 238 -12.24 13.70 1.72
C ASN A 238 -12.43 12.59 2.76
N ALA A 239 -12.27 12.92 4.05
CA ALA A 239 -12.50 11.98 5.13
C ALA A 239 -13.97 11.49 5.19
N ALA A 240 -14.94 12.35 4.88
CA ALA A 240 -16.36 12.00 4.82
C ALA A 240 -16.64 10.98 3.69
N TYR A 241 -16.05 11.22 2.51
CA TYR A 241 -16.14 10.28 1.40
C TYR A 241 -15.53 8.91 1.75
N LEU A 242 -14.38 8.89 2.41
CA LEU A 242 -13.74 7.65 2.90
C LEU A 242 -14.59 6.96 3.96
N TYR A 243 -15.10 7.70 4.94
CA TYR A 243 -15.83 7.12 6.07
C TYR A 243 -17.08 6.35 5.64
N ALA A 244 -17.81 6.85 4.64
CA ALA A 244 -18.94 6.12 4.07
C ALA A 244 -18.57 4.73 3.57
N GLN A 245 -17.37 4.57 2.98
CA GLN A 245 -16.87 3.29 2.52
C GLN A 245 -16.36 2.43 3.69
N LEU A 246 -15.77 3.03 4.72
CA LEU A 246 -15.30 2.30 5.90
C LEU A 246 -16.47 1.67 6.68
N GLU A 247 -17.65 2.31 6.70
CA GLU A 247 -18.86 1.70 7.26
C GLU A 247 -19.31 0.43 6.52
N GLN A 248 -19.02 0.33 5.22
CA GLN A 248 -19.33 -0.82 4.36
C GLN A 248 -18.09 -1.68 4.05
N ALA A 249 -17.01 -1.52 4.82
CA ALA A 249 -15.72 -2.09 4.46
C ALA A 249 -15.73 -3.61 4.32
N ASP A 250 -16.45 -4.31 5.18
CA ASP A 250 -16.54 -5.77 5.15
C ASP A 250 -17.30 -6.25 3.90
N GLU A 251 -18.38 -5.57 3.51
CA GLU A 251 -19.14 -5.86 2.29
C GLU A 251 -18.28 -5.64 1.04
N ILE A 252 -17.62 -4.49 0.95
CA ILE A 252 -16.71 -4.17 -0.16
C ILE A 252 -15.61 -5.23 -0.26
N ASN A 253 -15.02 -5.62 0.86
CA ASN A 253 -13.95 -6.63 0.88
C ASN A 253 -14.45 -8.01 0.47
N GLN A 254 -15.63 -8.43 0.94
CA GLN A 254 -16.24 -9.72 0.57
C GLN A 254 -16.57 -9.80 -0.93
N ALA A 255 -17.10 -8.72 -1.51
CA ALA A 255 -17.37 -8.66 -2.95
C ALA A 255 -16.07 -8.79 -3.77
N ARG A 256 -14.99 -8.14 -3.34
CA ARG A 256 -13.67 -8.26 -3.98
C ARG A 256 -13.10 -9.68 -3.84
N LEU A 257 -13.19 -10.28 -2.66
CA LEU A 257 -12.77 -11.67 -2.42
C LEU A 257 -13.56 -12.66 -3.29
N ALA A 258 -14.84 -12.44 -3.50
CA ALA A 258 -15.64 -13.30 -4.40
C ALA A 258 -15.09 -13.26 -5.83
N CYS A 259 -14.77 -12.08 -6.38
CA CYS A 259 -14.14 -11.94 -7.69
C CYS A 259 -12.75 -12.58 -7.73
N TRP A 260 -11.93 -12.37 -6.71
CA TRP A 260 -10.59 -12.93 -6.61
C TRP A 260 -10.62 -14.46 -6.61
N ASN A 261 -11.50 -15.05 -5.80
CA ASN A 261 -11.68 -16.49 -5.72
C ASN A 261 -12.19 -17.06 -7.05
N ARG A 262 -13.08 -16.33 -7.73
CA ARG A 262 -13.59 -16.75 -9.05
C ARG A 262 -12.50 -16.76 -10.11
N TYR A 263 -11.63 -15.75 -10.15
CA TYR A 263 -10.44 -15.76 -11.01
C TYR A 263 -9.56 -16.96 -10.70
N TYR A 264 -9.26 -17.17 -9.41
CA TYR A 264 -8.35 -18.24 -8.99
C TYR A 264 -8.90 -19.63 -9.39
N GLU A 265 -10.17 -19.89 -9.11
CA GLU A 265 -10.87 -21.12 -9.51
C GLU A 265 -10.81 -21.33 -11.03
N ARG A 266 -11.20 -20.32 -11.79
CA ARG A 266 -11.30 -20.40 -13.24
C ARG A 266 -9.95 -20.55 -13.94
N LEU A 267 -8.90 -19.96 -13.41
CA LEU A 267 -7.57 -19.96 -14.04
C LEU A 267 -6.65 -21.08 -13.51
N THR A 268 -7.04 -21.81 -12.47
CA THR A 268 -6.28 -22.95 -11.93
C THR A 268 -5.90 -23.99 -13.00
N PRO A 269 -6.78 -24.41 -13.94
CA PRO A 269 -6.37 -25.36 -14.98
C PRO A 269 -5.26 -24.84 -15.90
N LEU A 270 -5.20 -23.54 -16.20
CA LEU A 270 -4.11 -22.96 -16.98
C LEU A 270 -2.79 -22.93 -16.19
N LYS A 271 -2.87 -22.70 -14.87
CA LYS A 271 -1.71 -22.84 -13.97
C LYS A 271 -1.19 -24.29 -13.97
N GLU A 272 -2.08 -25.28 -13.82
CA GLU A 272 -1.73 -26.71 -13.81
C GLU A 272 -1.14 -27.16 -15.15
N ALA A 273 -1.59 -26.56 -16.25
CA ALA A 273 -1.04 -26.78 -17.60
C ALA A 273 0.29 -26.02 -17.83
N GLY A 274 0.80 -25.28 -16.85
CA GLY A 274 2.05 -24.52 -16.95
C GLY A 274 1.99 -23.31 -17.92
N LYS A 275 0.78 -22.82 -18.21
CA LYS A 275 0.58 -21.69 -19.13
C LYS A 275 0.77 -20.33 -18.46
N LEU A 276 0.45 -20.24 -17.17
CA LEU A 276 0.59 -19.03 -16.35
C LEU A 276 0.80 -19.41 -14.88
N GLU A 277 1.23 -18.44 -14.10
CA GLU A 277 1.28 -18.54 -12.63
C GLU A 277 0.21 -17.63 -12.02
N LEU A 278 -0.36 -18.07 -10.89
CA LEU A 278 -1.36 -17.34 -10.10
C LEU A 278 -0.74 -16.77 -8.83
N PRO A 279 -1.37 -15.75 -8.20
CA PRO A 279 -0.92 -15.21 -6.93
C PRO A 279 -0.83 -16.31 -5.86
N VAL A 280 0.19 -16.20 -5.00
CA VAL A 280 0.37 -17.08 -3.86
C VAL A 280 0.02 -16.33 -2.58
N VAL A 281 -0.82 -16.93 -1.74
CA VAL A 281 -1.11 -16.44 -0.39
C VAL A 281 -0.50 -17.43 0.60
N PRO A 282 0.60 -17.07 1.28
CA PRO A 282 1.26 -17.95 2.24
C PRO A 282 0.38 -18.28 3.45
N GLU A 283 0.68 -19.39 4.12
CA GLU A 283 0.03 -19.76 5.35
C GLU A 283 0.16 -18.66 6.41
N GLY A 284 -0.90 -18.43 7.17
CA GLY A 284 -0.95 -17.33 8.16
C GLY A 284 -1.23 -15.94 7.59
N CYS A 285 -1.30 -15.80 6.26
CA CYS A 285 -1.71 -14.56 5.62
C CYS A 285 -3.19 -14.57 5.25
N VAL A 286 -3.88 -13.48 5.54
CA VAL A 286 -5.23 -13.22 5.02
C VAL A 286 -5.14 -11.98 4.16
N HIS A 287 -5.36 -12.12 2.85
CA HIS A 287 -5.33 -11.02 1.91
C HIS A 287 -6.70 -10.33 1.77
N ASN A 288 -6.70 -9.12 1.18
CA ASN A 288 -7.88 -8.28 1.02
C ASN A 288 -8.35 -8.16 -0.44
N ALA A 289 -7.93 -9.04 -1.31
CA ALA A 289 -8.20 -9.00 -2.75
C ALA A 289 -7.90 -7.60 -3.37
N HIS A 290 -6.77 -6.99 -2.98
CA HIS A 290 -6.38 -5.68 -3.52
C HIS A 290 -6.25 -5.73 -5.05
N MET A 291 -5.66 -6.78 -5.58
CA MET A 291 -5.54 -7.03 -7.01
C MET A 291 -5.57 -8.52 -7.33
N PHE A 292 -5.85 -8.85 -8.56
CA PHE A 292 -5.55 -10.15 -9.14
C PHE A 292 -4.56 -9.96 -10.28
N TYR A 293 -3.50 -10.77 -10.29
CA TYR A 293 -2.48 -10.74 -11.34
C TYR A 293 -2.18 -12.15 -11.82
N VAL A 294 -1.64 -12.24 -13.01
CA VAL A 294 -1.08 -13.48 -13.56
C VAL A 294 0.35 -13.20 -13.99
N LYS A 295 1.20 -14.21 -13.95
CA LYS A 295 2.53 -14.14 -14.56
C LYS A 295 2.57 -15.12 -15.74
N VAL A 296 2.90 -14.58 -16.89
CA VAL A 296 3.06 -15.35 -18.13
C VAL A 296 4.55 -15.67 -18.34
N LYS A 297 4.93 -16.24 -19.48
CA LYS A 297 6.28 -16.76 -19.70
C LYS A 297 7.37 -15.67 -19.63
N ASP A 298 7.18 -14.56 -20.33
CA ASP A 298 8.17 -13.49 -20.47
C ASP A 298 7.52 -12.16 -20.90
N ILE A 299 8.31 -11.10 -21.07
CA ILE A 299 7.85 -9.76 -21.46
C ILE A 299 7.16 -9.76 -22.84
N THR A 300 7.60 -10.61 -23.77
CA THR A 300 6.99 -10.71 -25.11
C THR A 300 5.59 -11.27 -25.02
N GLU A 301 5.43 -12.36 -24.26
CA GLU A 301 4.13 -12.95 -24.03
C GLU A 301 3.22 -12.04 -23.23
N ARG A 302 3.74 -11.32 -22.20
CA ARG A 302 2.97 -10.33 -21.43
C ARG A 302 2.45 -9.20 -22.33
N THR A 303 3.28 -8.69 -23.21
CA THR A 303 2.88 -7.63 -24.15
C THR A 303 1.77 -8.11 -25.08
N ALA A 304 1.92 -9.29 -25.66
CA ALA A 304 0.91 -9.91 -26.50
C ALA A 304 -0.38 -10.22 -25.71
N PHE A 305 -0.27 -10.68 -24.47
CA PHE A 305 -1.39 -10.98 -23.58
C PHE A 305 -2.21 -9.73 -23.27
N ILE A 306 -1.57 -8.63 -22.87
CA ILE A 306 -2.25 -7.35 -22.57
C ILE A 306 -2.93 -6.79 -23.82
N SER A 307 -2.27 -6.85 -25.00
CA SER A 307 -2.84 -6.40 -26.26
C SER A 307 -4.06 -7.24 -26.67
N PHE A 308 -3.98 -8.55 -26.55
CA PHE A 308 -5.09 -9.45 -26.86
C PHE A 308 -6.29 -9.22 -25.95
N LEU A 309 -6.07 -9.02 -24.66
CA LEU A 309 -7.13 -8.67 -23.72
C LEU A 309 -7.81 -7.35 -24.11
N ALA A 310 -7.03 -6.33 -24.47
CA ALA A 310 -7.55 -5.03 -24.88
C ALA A 310 -8.40 -5.13 -26.16
N GLU A 311 -7.96 -5.89 -27.18
CA GLU A 311 -8.70 -6.17 -28.42
C GLU A 311 -10.04 -6.88 -28.16
N ASN A 312 -10.10 -7.67 -27.08
CA ASN A 312 -11.33 -8.33 -26.61
C ASN A 312 -12.08 -7.54 -25.53
N GLY A 313 -11.84 -6.23 -25.42
CA GLY A 313 -12.60 -5.34 -24.54
C GLY A 313 -12.28 -5.45 -23.05
N VAL A 314 -11.11 -5.99 -22.67
CA VAL A 314 -10.64 -6.12 -21.28
C VAL A 314 -9.40 -5.28 -21.07
N HIS A 315 -9.46 -4.29 -20.17
CA HIS A 315 -8.32 -3.44 -19.87
C HIS A 315 -7.45 -4.07 -18.78
N SER A 316 -6.32 -4.65 -19.18
CA SER A 316 -5.28 -5.20 -18.31
C SER A 316 -4.03 -4.33 -18.40
N VAL A 317 -3.21 -4.32 -17.33
CA VAL A 317 -2.02 -3.48 -17.26
C VAL A 317 -0.85 -4.23 -16.63
N PHE A 318 0.40 -3.83 -16.97
CA PHE A 318 1.58 -4.27 -16.24
C PHE A 318 1.64 -3.60 -14.85
N HIS A 319 2.61 -4.02 -14.00
CA HIS A 319 2.85 -3.35 -12.73
C HIS A 319 4.33 -3.19 -12.49
N TYR A 320 4.70 -2.06 -11.98
CA TYR A 320 6.00 -1.51 -11.62
C TYR A 320 7.17 -1.90 -12.57
N ILE A 321 7.97 -0.90 -12.88
CA ILE A 321 9.34 -1.08 -13.34
C ILE A 321 10.20 -1.16 -12.06
N PRO A 322 11.12 -2.13 -11.93
CA PRO A 322 11.98 -2.23 -10.77
C PRO A 322 12.74 -0.94 -10.48
N LEU A 323 12.72 -0.47 -9.24
CA LEU A 323 13.27 0.86 -8.92
C LEU A 323 14.78 0.94 -9.17
N HIS A 324 15.52 -0.15 -8.93
CA HIS A 324 16.98 -0.18 -9.13
C HIS A 324 17.40 -0.04 -10.60
N THR A 325 16.52 -0.33 -11.54
CA THR A 325 16.75 -0.11 -12.98
C THR A 325 16.31 1.27 -13.48
N ALA A 326 15.47 1.95 -12.70
CA ALA A 326 14.96 3.27 -13.03
C ALA A 326 16.06 4.35 -12.84
N PRO A 327 16.06 5.43 -13.64
CA PRO A 327 17.07 6.50 -13.55
C PRO A 327 17.23 7.09 -12.15
N ALA A 328 16.13 7.32 -11.43
CA ALA A 328 16.17 7.83 -10.06
C ALA A 328 16.73 6.79 -9.07
N GLY A 329 16.36 5.54 -9.22
CA GLY A 329 16.90 4.46 -8.38
C GLY A 329 18.39 4.26 -8.55
N GLN A 330 18.91 4.39 -9.77
CA GLN A 330 20.36 4.36 -10.06
C GLN A 330 21.10 5.59 -9.52
N LYS A 331 20.43 6.73 -9.48
CA LYS A 331 21.01 8.00 -8.99
C LYS A 331 21.07 8.07 -7.47
N PHE A 332 20.02 7.64 -6.78
CA PHE A 332 19.84 7.87 -5.36
C PHE A 332 20.01 6.62 -4.50
N GLY A 333 19.84 5.43 -5.07
CA GLY A 333 19.89 4.16 -4.36
C GLY A 333 21.02 3.25 -4.83
N ARG A 334 21.07 2.07 -4.24
CA ARG A 334 21.95 0.98 -4.66
C ARG A 334 21.21 -0.36 -4.55
N PHE A 335 21.53 -1.32 -5.40
CA PHE A 335 21.06 -2.68 -5.27
C PHE A 335 22.09 -3.50 -4.48
N HIS A 336 21.62 -4.31 -3.53
CA HIS A 336 22.46 -5.23 -2.77
C HIS A 336 22.24 -6.67 -3.23
N GLY A 337 23.32 -7.39 -3.51
CA GLY A 337 23.28 -8.76 -3.98
C GLY A 337 23.03 -8.88 -5.49
N GLU A 338 22.27 -9.90 -5.90
CA GLU A 338 22.00 -10.25 -7.30
C GLU A 338 20.49 -10.09 -7.58
N ASP A 339 20.14 -9.44 -8.69
CA ASP A 339 18.76 -9.39 -9.21
C ASP A 339 18.43 -10.71 -9.93
N ARG A 340 17.93 -11.67 -9.18
CA ARG A 340 17.51 -12.98 -9.71
C ARG A 340 16.08 -13.00 -10.15
N TYR A 341 15.22 -12.29 -9.41
CA TYR A 341 13.77 -12.38 -9.56
C TYR A 341 13.12 -11.05 -9.90
N THR A 342 13.56 -9.94 -9.33
CA THR A 342 12.84 -8.66 -9.43
C THR A 342 12.56 -8.25 -10.86
N THR A 343 13.57 -8.19 -11.72
CA THR A 343 13.38 -7.80 -13.13
C THR A 343 12.58 -8.86 -13.89
N ALA A 344 12.99 -10.15 -13.80
CA ALA A 344 12.32 -11.21 -14.51
C ALA A 344 10.83 -11.34 -14.16
N GLU A 345 10.49 -11.29 -12.89
CA GLU A 345 9.09 -11.41 -12.44
C GLU A 345 8.25 -10.16 -12.77
N SER A 346 8.85 -8.96 -12.71
CA SER A 346 8.16 -7.72 -13.13
C SER A 346 7.80 -7.71 -14.61
N GLU A 347 8.67 -8.30 -15.46
CA GLU A 347 8.45 -8.39 -16.91
C GLU A 347 7.34 -9.37 -17.30
N ARG A 348 7.04 -10.34 -16.45
CA ARG A 348 6.04 -11.40 -16.68
C ARG A 348 4.66 -11.06 -16.17
N LEU A 349 4.52 -10.08 -15.27
CA LEU A 349 3.31 -9.82 -14.51
C LEU A 349 2.33 -8.94 -15.28
N ALA A 350 1.07 -9.40 -15.36
CA ALA A 350 -0.07 -8.63 -15.85
C ALA A 350 -1.19 -8.62 -14.80
N ARG A 351 -1.76 -7.45 -14.51
CA ARG A 351 -2.88 -7.29 -13.58
C ARG A 351 -4.19 -7.31 -14.34
N LEU A 352 -5.17 -8.03 -13.80
CA LEU A 352 -6.52 -8.13 -14.33
C LEU A 352 -7.46 -7.11 -13.65
N PRO A 353 -8.59 -6.75 -14.27
CA PRO A 353 -9.61 -5.91 -13.65
C PRO A 353 -10.00 -6.42 -12.26
N MET A 354 -10.01 -5.52 -11.27
CA MET A 354 -10.37 -5.85 -9.88
C MET A 354 -10.85 -4.61 -9.15
N TYR A 355 -12.17 -4.47 -8.97
CA TYR A 355 -12.78 -3.35 -8.27
C TYR A 355 -14.11 -3.75 -7.63
N TYR A 356 -14.60 -2.96 -6.68
CA TYR A 356 -15.93 -3.13 -6.11
C TYR A 356 -17.00 -2.86 -7.18
N GLY A 357 -17.91 -3.80 -7.39
CA GLY A 357 -18.92 -3.75 -8.46
C GLY A 357 -18.53 -4.49 -9.75
N LEU A 358 -17.33 -5.09 -9.83
CA LEU A 358 -17.03 -6.07 -10.89
C LEU A 358 -17.91 -7.31 -10.67
N SER A 359 -18.69 -7.70 -11.68
CA SER A 359 -19.58 -8.87 -11.56
C SER A 359 -18.84 -10.19 -11.82
N LEU A 360 -19.37 -11.30 -11.29
CA LEU A 360 -18.80 -12.63 -11.53
C LEU A 360 -18.90 -13.02 -13.00
N GLU A 361 -19.93 -12.58 -13.71
CA GLU A 361 -20.09 -12.81 -15.16
C GLU A 361 -19.00 -12.06 -15.95
N GLN A 362 -18.60 -10.85 -15.49
CA GLN A 362 -17.49 -10.14 -16.09
C GLN A 362 -16.15 -10.85 -15.83
N VAL A 363 -15.96 -11.39 -14.63
CA VAL A 363 -14.79 -12.22 -14.29
C VAL A 363 -14.75 -13.46 -15.18
N ASP A 364 -15.88 -14.15 -15.39
CA ASP A 364 -15.99 -15.32 -16.26
C ASP A 364 -15.63 -14.96 -17.70
N TYR A 365 -16.14 -13.84 -18.21
CA TYR A 365 -15.80 -13.36 -19.55
C TYR A 365 -14.29 -13.09 -19.69
N ILE A 366 -13.67 -12.45 -18.71
CA ILE A 366 -12.23 -12.19 -18.71
C ILE A 366 -11.46 -13.51 -18.76
N CYS A 367 -11.86 -14.50 -17.97
CA CYS A 367 -11.25 -15.82 -17.99
C CYS A 367 -11.41 -16.51 -19.34
N ASP A 368 -12.58 -16.43 -19.98
CA ASP A 368 -12.81 -16.99 -21.31
C ASP A 368 -11.90 -16.35 -22.38
N VAL A 369 -11.68 -15.04 -22.30
CA VAL A 369 -10.72 -14.33 -23.18
C VAL A 369 -9.29 -14.83 -22.93
N ILE A 370 -8.90 -15.05 -21.66
CA ILE A 370 -7.59 -15.60 -21.32
C ILE A 370 -7.42 -17.03 -21.88
N TYR A 371 -8.44 -17.88 -21.78
CA TYR A 371 -8.42 -19.21 -22.39
C TYR A 371 -8.24 -19.16 -23.90
N LYS A 372 -8.92 -18.24 -24.62
CA LYS A 372 -8.74 -18.04 -26.05
C LYS A 372 -7.30 -17.68 -26.40
N PHE A 373 -6.69 -16.75 -25.66
CA PHE A 373 -5.29 -16.38 -25.87
C PHE A 373 -4.35 -17.59 -25.86
N PHE A 374 -4.51 -18.50 -24.91
CA PHE A 374 -3.68 -19.70 -24.82
C PHE A 374 -4.08 -20.83 -25.78
N ALA A 375 -5.29 -20.82 -26.32
CA ALA A 375 -5.74 -21.79 -27.32
C ALA A 375 -5.25 -21.45 -28.74
N GLU A 376 -5.02 -20.18 -29.04
CA GLU A 376 -4.51 -19.69 -30.33
C GLU A 376 -3.00 -19.77 -30.46
N LYS A 377 -2.30 -20.20 -29.39
CA LYS A 377 -0.86 -20.45 -29.33
C LYS A 377 -0.53 -21.94 -29.28
#